data_5f2fec2ccb15f6e4ac0a8918d86fe866
#
_entry.id   5f2fec2ccb15f6e4ac0a8918d86fe866
#
_cell.length_a   1.000
_cell.length_b   1.000
_cell.length_c   1.000
_cell.angle_alpha   90.00
_cell.angle_beta   90.00
_cell.angle_gamma   90.00
#
_symmetry.space_group_name_H-M   'P 1'
#
loop_
_entity.id
_entity.type
_entity.pdbx_description
1 polymer ?
#
loop_
_entity_poly.entity_id
_entity_poly.type
_entity_poly.pdbx_seq_one_letter_code
_entity_poly.pdbx_strand_id
1 'polypeptide(L)'
;YELSLGLVGSEMCIRDRFYTGSTYEGLPVWYSTSPKSGRFKRAIERNTLPSWDPCLFLDDDGKLYLYYGSSNEYPLKGVQVSRDDFRPVSKIYDIMMLRPEEHGWERFGMNNDDEVTLRPFTEGAYMTKHNGKYYFQYGAPGTEFKVYADGVYVSDSPLGPFTYQQHNPMSYKPGGFVQGVGHSGTFQDLKGNYWHVGTCMLSLKYKFERRIGLYPTAFDPDGVMYSTTAFGDYPCWNADYDIKNPVDRFTGWMLLSYEKPVKVSSTDSIYSSSNLTDENMRTYWAAKTGEPGEWIEIDLGAMKHIKAIQLNYYDHKSVQHNRANDLYYQYRIYSSDNGTDWTLAVDKSDNDKDVPHDYIELGETLDARYLKLENIHVPSGNFCLSEFRVFGFADGEKPLPVRNFKVARDKQDKRNAMISWNPSSDAYGYNIYYGIAPEKLYNCITVNGADHYDFRGLDLGTTYYFAIEALNESGRSALSKVVKQ
;
A
#
# COMPACT_ATOMS: atom_id res chain seq x y z
N TYR A 1 -20.23 -1.07 0.11
CA TYR A 1 -20.31 0.36 -0.29
C TYR A 1 -18.91 0.93 -0.28
N GLU A 2 -18.30 1.04 -1.45
CA GLU A 2 -17.02 1.71 -1.61
C GLU A 2 -17.28 3.21 -1.73
N LEU A 3 -16.81 3.96 -0.74
CA LEU A 3 -16.66 5.40 -0.85
C LEU A 3 -15.31 5.66 -1.51
N SER A 4 -15.29 5.87 -2.82
CA SER A 4 -14.12 6.49 -3.42
C SER A 4 -14.08 7.94 -2.95
N LEU A 5 -13.12 8.24 -2.08
CA LEU A 5 -12.90 9.58 -1.53
C LEU A 5 -12.21 10.44 -2.59
N GLY A 6 -12.96 10.92 -3.55
CA GLY A 6 -12.54 12.03 -4.39
C GLY A 6 -12.55 13.30 -3.54
N LEU A 7 -11.43 13.69 -2.96
CA LEU A 7 -11.27 15.00 -2.32
C LEU A 7 -11.13 16.05 -3.41
N VAL A 8 -12.23 16.76 -3.70
CA VAL A 8 -12.18 17.97 -4.53
C VAL A 8 -11.77 19.12 -3.63
N GLY A 9 -10.58 19.67 -3.84
CA GLY A 9 -10.26 20.90 -3.17
C GLY A 9 -8.80 21.34 -3.23
N SER A 10 -8.53 22.38 -3.97
CA SER A 10 -7.47 23.33 -3.63
C SER A 10 -7.94 24.21 -2.48
N GLU A 11 -7.05 24.54 -1.57
CA GLU A 11 -7.27 24.95 -0.17
C GLU A 11 -7.88 26.31 0.12
N MET A 12 -8.42 27.06 -0.80
CA MET A 12 -8.91 28.38 -0.49
C MET A 12 -10.42 28.50 -0.62
N CYS A 13 -11.08 28.66 0.51
CA CYS A 13 -12.51 28.97 0.67
C CYS A 13 -13.45 27.78 0.61
N ILE A 14 -13.25 26.80 1.47
CA ILE A 14 -14.11 25.61 1.39
C ILE A 14 -15.07 25.58 2.56
N ARG A 15 -16.25 26.10 2.33
CA ARG A 15 -17.39 25.79 3.17
C ARG A 15 -18.08 24.49 2.73
N ASP A 16 -18.06 24.18 1.44
CA ASP A 16 -18.75 23.02 0.88
C ASP A 16 -17.78 22.03 0.22
N ARG A 17 -17.95 20.74 0.49
CA ARG A 17 -17.22 19.65 -0.17
C ARG A 17 -18.21 18.72 -0.82
N PHE A 18 -17.95 18.36 -2.07
CA PHE A 18 -18.76 17.43 -2.85
C PHE A 18 -18.09 16.06 -2.89
N TYR A 19 -18.92 15.04 -2.83
CA TYR A 19 -18.52 13.66 -2.86
C TYR A 19 -19.42 12.90 -3.82
N THR A 20 -18.85 11.94 -4.50
CA THR A 20 -19.58 11.07 -5.40
C THR A 20 -19.11 9.64 -5.22
N GLY A 21 -19.86 8.67 -5.71
CA GLY A 21 -19.54 7.25 -5.62
C GLY A 21 -20.05 6.49 -6.83
N SER A 22 -19.58 5.27 -7.00
CA SER A 22 -19.98 4.38 -8.09
C SER A 22 -21.44 3.99 -7.99
N THR A 23 -22.14 4.00 -9.11
CA THR A 23 -23.53 3.57 -9.21
C THR A 23 -23.94 3.20 -10.63
N TYR A 24 -24.82 2.21 -10.75
CA TYR A 24 -25.46 1.84 -12.03
C TYR A 24 -26.55 2.81 -12.47
N GLU A 25 -27.08 3.61 -11.54
CA GLU A 25 -28.27 4.41 -11.78
C GLU A 25 -27.99 5.90 -12.11
N GLY A 26 -26.74 6.22 -12.41
CA GLY A 26 -26.26 7.59 -12.63
C GLY A 26 -25.51 8.15 -11.42
N LEU A 27 -24.88 9.31 -11.59
CA LEU A 27 -23.99 9.93 -10.60
C LEU A 27 -24.76 10.56 -9.43
N PRO A 28 -24.76 10.00 -8.21
CA PRO A 28 -25.22 10.72 -7.05
C PRO A 28 -24.12 11.63 -6.56
N VAL A 29 -24.43 12.89 -6.30
CA VAL A 29 -23.50 13.84 -5.70
C VAL A 29 -24.01 14.27 -4.32
N TRP A 30 -23.12 14.16 -3.34
CA TRP A 30 -23.36 14.54 -1.95
C TRP A 30 -22.46 15.70 -1.59
N TYR A 31 -22.89 16.54 -0.69
CA TYR A 31 -22.08 17.63 -0.15
C TYR A 31 -22.15 17.72 1.37
N SER A 32 -21.11 18.27 1.97
CA SER A 32 -21.04 18.58 3.38
C SER A 32 -20.22 19.85 3.63
N THR A 33 -20.70 20.71 4.50
CA THR A 33 -19.94 21.87 5.01
C THR A 33 -19.02 21.49 6.17
N SER A 34 -19.21 20.30 6.73
CA SER A 34 -18.41 19.75 7.83
C SER A 34 -18.25 18.23 7.68
N PRO A 35 -17.38 17.74 6.79
CA PRO A 35 -17.23 16.30 6.51
C PRO A 35 -16.93 15.45 7.74
N LYS A 36 -16.15 15.99 8.70
CA LYS A 36 -15.83 15.30 9.97
C LYS A 36 -17.07 14.99 10.83
N SER A 37 -18.19 15.68 10.62
CA SER A 37 -19.44 15.41 11.34
C SER A 37 -20.19 14.19 10.83
N GLY A 38 -19.77 13.59 9.71
CA GLY A 38 -20.49 12.51 9.04
C GLY A 38 -21.82 12.92 8.41
N ARG A 39 -22.16 14.23 8.42
CA ARG A 39 -23.44 14.75 7.90
C ARG A 39 -23.27 15.19 6.46
N PHE A 40 -23.93 14.47 5.55
CA PHE A 40 -23.97 14.75 4.14
C PHE A 40 -25.41 14.97 3.66
N LYS A 41 -25.57 15.84 2.67
CA LYS A 41 -26.83 16.08 1.96
C LYS A 41 -26.64 15.73 0.49
N ARG A 42 -27.67 15.24 -0.15
CA ARG A 42 -27.66 15.10 -1.61
C ARG A 42 -27.68 16.47 -2.27
N ALA A 43 -26.77 16.70 -3.20
CA ALA A 43 -26.74 17.88 -4.05
C ALA A 43 -27.69 17.69 -5.24
N ILE A 44 -27.73 16.46 -5.79
CA ILE A 44 -28.65 16.07 -6.85
C ILE A 44 -29.15 14.64 -6.60
N GLU A 45 -30.38 14.35 -7.02
CA GLU A 45 -30.96 13.02 -6.87
C GLU A 45 -30.29 12.02 -7.81
N ARG A 46 -30.15 12.37 -9.09
CA ARG A 46 -29.54 11.53 -10.14
C ARG A 46 -28.97 12.41 -11.25
N ASN A 47 -27.90 11.90 -11.88
CA ASN A 47 -27.37 12.41 -13.14
C ASN A 47 -27.55 11.32 -14.23
N THR A 48 -27.59 11.75 -15.49
CA THR A 48 -27.72 10.85 -16.65
C THR A 48 -26.42 10.13 -17.03
N LEU A 49 -25.30 10.49 -16.39
CA LEU A 49 -24.01 9.82 -16.62
C LEU A 49 -23.91 8.55 -15.76
N PRO A 50 -23.92 7.37 -16.35
CA PRO A 50 -23.49 6.18 -15.63
C PRO A 50 -22.00 6.34 -15.33
N SER A 51 -21.63 6.35 -14.06
CA SER A 51 -20.24 6.58 -13.65
C SER A 51 -19.80 5.54 -12.64
N TRP A 52 -18.77 4.81 -13.03
CA TRP A 52 -18.00 3.95 -12.15
C TRP A 52 -16.72 4.67 -11.74
N ASP A 53 -16.35 4.54 -10.49
CA ASP A 53 -15.15 5.14 -9.89
C ASP A 53 -15.01 6.64 -10.26
N PRO A 54 -16.02 7.45 -9.95
CA PRO A 54 -16.04 8.85 -10.35
C PRO A 54 -15.10 9.70 -9.50
N CYS A 55 -14.35 10.59 -10.15
CA CYS A 55 -13.57 11.65 -9.53
C CYS A 55 -14.07 13.01 -10.02
N LEU A 56 -14.56 13.84 -9.09
CA LEU A 56 -14.84 15.25 -9.35
C LEU A 56 -13.58 16.08 -9.13
N PHE A 57 -13.22 16.91 -10.11
CA PHE A 57 -12.07 17.79 -10.04
C PHE A 57 -12.52 19.23 -10.33
N LEU A 58 -12.33 20.13 -9.35
CA LEU A 58 -12.55 21.55 -9.50
C LEU A 58 -11.23 22.22 -9.87
N ASP A 59 -11.17 22.81 -11.05
CA ASP A 59 -9.99 23.52 -11.53
C ASP A 59 -9.91 24.95 -10.98
N ASP A 60 -8.73 25.57 -11.06
CA ASP A 60 -8.45 26.93 -10.56
C ASP A 60 -9.30 27.99 -11.26
N ASP A 61 -9.73 27.75 -12.50
CA ASP A 61 -10.62 28.63 -13.26
C ASP A 61 -12.11 28.46 -12.85
N GLY A 62 -12.39 27.62 -11.85
CA GLY A 62 -13.73 27.37 -11.35
C GLY A 62 -14.56 26.40 -12.18
N LYS A 63 -14.02 25.80 -13.23
CA LYS A 63 -14.69 24.74 -14.00
C LYS A 63 -14.60 23.41 -13.25
N LEU A 64 -15.66 22.63 -13.35
CA LEU A 64 -15.75 21.31 -12.74
C LEU A 64 -15.66 20.22 -13.79
N TYR A 65 -14.83 19.22 -13.51
CA TYR A 65 -14.62 18.06 -14.36
C TYR A 65 -14.97 16.78 -13.61
N LEU A 66 -15.49 15.82 -14.35
CA LEU A 66 -15.75 14.47 -13.88
C LEU A 66 -14.91 13.49 -14.69
N TYR A 67 -14.11 12.69 -13.99
CA TYR A 67 -13.39 11.54 -14.55
C TYR A 67 -14.00 10.26 -14.02
N TYR A 68 -14.12 9.22 -14.85
CA TYR A 68 -14.77 7.99 -14.46
C TYR A 68 -14.45 6.83 -15.39
N GLY A 69 -14.74 5.63 -14.94
CA GLY A 69 -14.63 4.39 -15.69
C GLY A 69 -14.04 3.27 -14.85
N SER A 70 -14.45 2.05 -15.14
CA SER A 70 -13.98 0.84 -14.50
C SER A 70 -14.28 -0.30 -15.48
N SER A 71 -13.26 -0.80 -16.19
CA SER A 71 -13.47 -1.75 -17.30
C SER A 71 -12.17 -2.41 -17.74
N ASN A 72 -12.31 -3.57 -18.37
CA ASN A 72 -11.26 -4.23 -19.15
C ASN A 72 -11.43 -4.05 -20.68
N GLU A 73 -12.49 -3.37 -21.12
CA GLU A 73 -12.82 -3.21 -22.54
C GLU A 73 -12.90 -1.75 -22.99
N TYR A 74 -13.26 -0.85 -22.07
CA TYR A 74 -13.55 0.54 -22.40
C TYR A 74 -12.55 1.49 -21.71
N PRO A 75 -12.18 2.61 -22.38
CA PRO A 75 -11.29 3.61 -21.82
C PRO A 75 -11.90 4.32 -20.62
N LEU A 76 -11.03 4.82 -19.73
CA LEU A 76 -11.39 5.81 -18.73
C LEU A 76 -11.75 7.13 -19.43
N LYS A 77 -12.73 7.84 -18.89
CA LYS A 77 -13.38 8.99 -19.55
C LYS A 77 -13.25 10.26 -18.73
N GLY A 78 -13.34 11.39 -19.42
CA GLY A 78 -13.41 12.71 -18.80
C GLY A 78 -14.44 13.60 -19.48
N VAL A 79 -15.07 14.48 -18.70
CA VAL A 79 -16.09 15.42 -19.18
C VAL A 79 -16.13 16.65 -18.30
N GLN A 80 -16.31 17.84 -18.86
CA GLN A 80 -16.65 19.03 -18.09
C GLN A 80 -18.13 18.98 -17.72
N VAL A 81 -18.46 19.26 -16.46
CA VAL A 81 -19.82 19.27 -15.93
C VAL A 81 -20.18 20.64 -15.37
N SER A 82 -21.47 20.98 -15.37
CA SER A 82 -22.02 22.15 -14.71
C SER A 82 -21.83 22.04 -13.18
N ARG A 83 -21.56 23.14 -12.51
CA ARG A 83 -21.49 23.20 -11.05
C ARG A 83 -22.87 23.20 -10.38
N ASP A 84 -23.92 23.58 -11.11
CA ASP A 84 -25.25 23.75 -10.56
C ASP A 84 -26.02 22.42 -10.51
N ASP A 85 -25.89 21.59 -11.55
CA ASP A 85 -26.66 20.37 -11.70
C ASP A 85 -25.83 19.15 -12.14
N PHE A 86 -24.50 19.30 -12.24
CA PHE A 86 -23.52 18.27 -12.61
C PHE A 86 -23.79 17.61 -13.96
N ARG A 87 -24.53 18.26 -14.86
CA ARG A 87 -24.76 17.78 -16.22
C ARG A 87 -23.55 18.08 -17.10
N PRO A 88 -23.28 17.21 -18.10
CA PRO A 88 -22.25 17.48 -19.09
C PRO A 88 -22.47 18.82 -19.82
N VAL A 89 -21.40 19.63 -19.87
CA VAL A 89 -21.34 20.87 -20.67
C VAL A 89 -20.30 20.81 -21.77
N SER A 90 -19.57 19.71 -21.87
CA SER A 90 -18.69 19.37 -22.99
C SER A 90 -19.07 18.01 -23.58
N LYS A 91 -18.44 17.63 -24.69
CA LYS A 91 -18.43 16.23 -25.11
C LYS A 91 -17.66 15.37 -24.10
N ILE A 92 -17.94 14.07 -24.09
CA ILE A 92 -17.19 13.08 -23.32
C ILE A 92 -15.92 12.73 -24.11
N TYR A 93 -14.78 12.71 -23.42
CA TYR A 93 -13.47 12.37 -23.97
C TYR A 93 -13.04 11.00 -23.45
N ASP A 94 -12.49 10.18 -24.34
CA ASP A 94 -11.70 9.02 -23.94
C ASP A 94 -10.31 9.51 -23.50
N ILE A 95 -9.94 9.24 -22.27
CA ILE A 95 -8.69 9.73 -21.68
C ILE A 95 -7.55 8.74 -21.94
N MET A 96 -7.73 7.50 -21.53
CA MET A 96 -6.71 6.46 -21.69
C MET A 96 -7.33 5.07 -21.67
N MET A 97 -6.58 4.11 -22.22
CA MET A 97 -6.83 2.66 -22.12
C MET A 97 -5.50 1.97 -21.88
N LEU A 98 -5.54 0.84 -21.18
CA LEU A 98 -4.33 0.02 -20.92
C LEU A 98 -3.70 -0.48 -22.22
N ARG A 99 -2.37 -0.58 -22.19
CA ARG A 99 -1.54 -1.13 -23.26
C ARG A 99 -0.57 -2.18 -22.69
N PRO A 100 -1.07 -3.32 -22.17
CA PRO A 100 -0.24 -4.33 -21.53
C PRO A 100 0.80 -4.93 -22.50
N GLU A 101 0.56 -4.86 -23.82
CA GLU A 101 1.53 -5.23 -24.84
C GLU A 101 2.79 -4.35 -24.83
N GLU A 102 2.70 -3.10 -24.38
CA GLU A 102 3.82 -2.16 -24.25
C GLU A 102 4.30 -2.03 -22.80
N HIS A 103 3.36 -2.03 -21.84
CA HIS A 103 3.60 -1.77 -20.43
C HIS A 103 3.46 -3.04 -19.58
N GLY A 104 4.59 -3.63 -19.20
CA GLY A 104 4.59 -4.91 -18.49
C GLY A 104 3.84 -4.87 -17.16
N TRP A 105 3.88 -3.78 -16.43
CA TRP A 105 3.19 -3.64 -15.15
C TRP A 105 1.64 -3.61 -15.26
N GLU A 106 1.11 -3.30 -16.45
CA GLU A 106 -0.32 -3.36 -16.73
C GLU A 106 -0.83 -4.79 -17.04
N ARG A 107 0.05 -5.79 -17.13
CA ARG A 107 -0.32 -7.18 -17.47
C ARG A 107 -1.09 -7.85 -16.35
N PHE A 108 -2.08 -8.62 -16.73
CA PHE A 108 -2.90 -9.39 -15.80
C PHE A 108 -2.10 -10.50 -15.12
N GLY A 109 -2.56 -10.94 -13.93
CA GLY A 109 -1.92 -12.02 -13.16
C GLY A 109 -1.16 -11.54 -11.94
N MET A 110 -0.89 -12.48 -11.03
CA MET A 110 -0.28 -12.22 -9.72
C MET A 110 1.14 -11.64 -9.82
N ASN A 111 1.84 -11.90 -10.91
CA ASN A 111 3.22 -11.45 -11.17
C ASN A 111 3.35 -10.70 -12.51
N ASN A 112 2.29 -10.10 -13.03
CA ASN A 112 2.23 -9.54 -14.38
C ASN A 112 2.61 -10.59 -15.46
N ASP A 113 2.11 -11.82 -15.33
CA ASP A 113 2.57 -13.01 -16.07
C ASP A 113 1.62 -13.48 -17.17
N ASP A 114 0.48 -12.79 -17.34
CA ASP A 114 -0.59 -13.16 -18.29
C ASP A 114 -1.13 -14.61 -18.05
N GLU A 115 -1.07 -15.11 -16.80
CA GLU A 115 -1.62 -16.42 -16.42
C GLU A 115 -3.10 -16.58 -16.79
N VAL A 116 -3.79 -15.46 -16.94
CA VAL A 116 -5.18 -15.42 -17.32
C VAL A 116 -5.32 -14.71 -18.67
N THR A 117 -6.06 -15.30 -19.59
CA THR A 117 -6.31 -14.76 -20.94
C THR A 117 -7.27 -13.57 -20.98
N LEU A 118 -7.73 -13.09 -19.83
CA LEU A 118 -8.56 -11.90 -19.71
C LEU A 118 -7.72 -10.64 -19.89
N ARG A 119 -8.32 -9.61 -20.48
CA ARG A 119 -7.70 -8.29 -20.52
C ARG A 119 -7.56 -7.72 -19.12
N PRO A 120 -6.44 -7.02 -18.85
CA PRO A 120 -6.27 -6.30 -17.59
C PRO A 120 -7.39 -5.29 -17.35
N PHE A 121 -7.70 -5.06 -16.09
CA PHE A 121 -8.73 -4.13 -15.65
C PHE A 121 -8.12 -2.77 -15.34
N THR A 122 -8.75 -1.69 -15.79
CA THR A 122 -8.41 -0.33 -15.40
C THR A 122 -9.58 0.34 -14.69
N GLU A 123 -9.26 1.10 -13.66
CA GLU A 123 -10.23 1.74 -12.77
C GLU A 123 -9.59 2.90 -12.00
N GLY A 124 -10.31 3.49 -11.04
CA GLY A 124 -9.73 4.44 -10.10
C GLY A 124 -9.27 5.76 -10.74
N ALA A 125 -10.03 6.26 -11.71
CA ALA A 125 -9.73 7.54 -12.35
C ALA A 125 -9.59 8.67 -11.31
N TYR A 126 -8.44 9.33 -11.25
CA TYR A 126 -8.21 10.44 -10.33
C TYR A 126 -7.37 11.54 -10.98
N MET A 127 -7.66 12.82 -10.63
CA MET A 127 -6.95 13.95 -11.19
C MET A 127 -6.23 14.74 -10.11
N THR A 128 -4.93 14.97 -10.33
CA THR A 128 -4.11 15.89 -9.53
C THR A 128 -3.57 16.99 -10.44
N LYS A 129 -3.59 18.25 -9.99
CA LYS A 129 -2.93 19.37 -10.69
C LYS A 129 -1.69 19.79 -9.94
N HIS A 130 -0.58 19.95 -10.67
CA HIS A 130 0.67 20.46 -10.12
C HIS A 130 1.40 21.32 -11.16
N ASN A 131 1.81 22.52 -10.77
CA ASN A 131 2.53 23.48 -11.63
C ASN A 131 1.90 23.68 -13.02
N GLY A 132 0.55 23.77 -13.05
CA GLY A 132 -0.21 24.00 -14.29
C GLY A 132 -0.40 22.79 -15.17
N LYS A 133 0.15 21.64 -14.80
CA LYS A 133 -0.06 20.36 -15.49
C LYS A 133 -1.09 19.49 -14.77
N TYR A 134 -1.76 18.64 -15.54
CA TYR A 134 -2.79 17.73 -15.09
C TYR A 134 -2.26 16.29 -15.12
N TYR A 135 -2.30 15.61 -13.97
CA TYR A 135 -1.82 14.26 -13.75
C TYR A 135 -3.03 13.35 -13.54
N PHE A 136 -3.38 12.62 -14.59
CA PHE A 136 -4.48 11.67 -14.57
C PHE A 136 -3.98 10.31 -14.10
N GLN A 137 -4.41 9.89 -12.92
CA GLN A 137 -4.05 8.62 -12.28
C GLN A 137 -5.05 7.53 -12.63
N TYR A 138 -4.59 6.29 -12.71
CA TYR A 138 -5.41 5.10 -12.96
C TYR A 138 -4.80 3.85 -12.35
N GLY A 139 -5.65 2.92 -11.90
CA GLY A 139 -5.25 1.63 -11.34
C GLY A 139 -5.22 0.51 -12.38
N ALA A 140 -4.25 -0.38 -12.29
CA ALA A 140 -4.09 -1.60 -13.09
C ALA A 140 -3.17 -2.62 -12.37
N PRO A 141 -3.21 -3.92 -12.71
CA PRO A 141 -4.09 -4.61 -13.66
C PRO A 141 -5.39 -5.13 -13.04
N GLY A 142 -5.53 -5.11 -11.72
CA GLY A 142 -6.68 -5.61 -10.98
C GLY A 142 -6.40 -5.74 -9.50
N THR A 143 -7.38 -5.42 -8.69
CA THR A 143 -7.26 -5.27 -7.23
C THR A 143 -6.93 -6.55 -6.47
N GLU A 144 -7.16 -7.72 -7.07
CA GLU A 144 -6.85 -9.03 -6.48
C GLU A 144 -5.37 -9.43 -6.57
N PHE A 145 -4.56 -8.66 -7.29
CA PHE A 145 -3.15 -8.98 -7.53
C PHE A 145 -2.21 -8.17 -6.66
N LYS A 146 -1.15 -8.81 -6.16
CA LYS A 146 -0.09 -8.10 -5.41
C LYS A 146 0.63 -7.03 -6.22
N VAL A 147 0.54 -7.10 -7.54
CA VAL A 147 1.11 -6.15 -8.50
C VAL A 147 0.17 -4.99 -8.85
N TYR A 148 -0.98 -4.88 -8.17
CA TYR A 148 -1.90 -3.77 -8.37
C TYR A 148 -1.19 -2.44 -8.07
N ALA A 149 -1.24 -1.53 -9.02
CA ALA A 149 -0.44 -0.31 -9.03
C ALA A 149 -1.21 0.85 -9.66
N ASP A 150 -0.69 2.06 -9.53
CA ASP A 150 -1.20 3.21 -10.27
C ASP A 150 -0.18 3.74 -11.28
N GLY A 151 -0.69 4.07 -12.44
CA GLY A 151 0.01 4.84 -13.45
C GLY A 151 -0.51 6.27 -13.58
N VAL A 152 0.20 7.06 -14.35
CA VAL A 152 -0.11 8.46 -14.61
C VAL A 152 0.00 8.79 -16.09
N TYR A 153 -0.98 9.51 -16.59
CA TYR A 153 -0.90 10.26 -17.85
C TYR A 153 -0.87 11.76 -17.55
N VAL A 154 -0.09 12.52 -18.29
CA VAL A 154 0.15 13.97 -18.07
C VAL A 154 -0.36 14.78 -19.25
N SER A 155 -0.97 15.95 -18.98
CA SER A 155 -1.46 16.88 -19.99
C SER A 155 -1.30 18.33 -19.53
N ASP A 156 -1.32 19.26 -20.51
CA ASP A 156 -1.45 20.69 -20.27
C ASP A 156 -2.93 21.17 -20.20
N SER A 157 -3.88 20.24 -20.38
CA SER A 157 -5.31 20.52 -20.36
C SER A 157 -6.09 19.43 -19.57
N PRO A 158 -7.14 19.79 -18.83
CA PRO A 158 -7.89 18.86 -17.99
C PRO A 158 -8.59 17.74 -18.80
N LEU A 159 -8.85 17.93 -20.07
CA LEU A 159 -9.48 16.91 -20.94
C LEU A 159 -8.54 16.39 -22.03
N GLY A 160 -7.24 16.63 -21.89
CA GLY A 160 -6.20 16.12 -22.78
C GLY A 160 -5.86 17.04 -23.98
N PRO A 161 -5.05 16.54 -24.91
CA PRO A 161 -4.54 15.17 -24.98
C PRO A 161 -3.57 14.82 -23.85
N PHE A 162 -3.63 13.58 -23.40
CA PHE A 162 -2.78 13.06 -22.34
C PHE A 162 -1.64 12.20 -22.89
N THR A 163 -0.47 12.30 -22.26
CA THR A 163 0.72 11.51 -22.61
C THR A 163 1.11 10.61 -21.43
N TYR A 164 1.40 9.35 -21.71
CA TYR A 164 1.88 8.39 -20.71
C TYR A 164 3.17 8.87 -20.06
N GLN A 165 3.22 8.88 -18.73
CA GLN A 165 4.44 9.19 -17.99
C GLN A 165 5.41 8.01 -18.07
N GLN A 166 6.59 8.21 -18.66
CA GLN A 166 7.55 7.11 -18.87
C GLN A 166 8.06 6.46 -17.56
N HIS A 167 7.93 7.17 -16.45
CA HIS A 167 8.29 6.68 -15.12
C HIS A 167 7.13 5.94 -14.42
N ASN A 168 6.20 5.38 -15.17
CA ASN A 168 5.17 4.52 -14.59
C ASN A 168 5.73 3.13 -14.23
N PRO A 169 5.09 2.42 -13.29
CA PRO A 169 4.00 2.90 -12.43
C PRO A 169 4.48 3.97 -11.44
N MET A 170 3.61 4.93 -11.11
CA MET A 170 3.94 6.00 -10.14
C MET A 170 3.90 5.51 -8.70
N SER A 171 3.13 4.46 -8.43
CA SER A 171 3.12 3.73 -7.16
C SER A 171 3.09 2.23 -7.43
N TYR A 172 3.99 1.47 -6.84
CA TYR A 172 4.14 0.04 -7.08
C TYR A 172 4.78 -0.65 -5.89
N LYS A 173 4.10 -1.64 -5.32
CA LYS A 173 4.60 -2.40 -4.16
C LYS A 173 4.23 -3.89 -4.31
N PRO A 174 4.93 -4.65 -5.18
CA PRO A 174 4.62 -6.05 -5.45
C PRO A 174 5.20 -7.01 -4.40
N GLY A 175 6.00 -6.52 -3.46
CA GLY A 175 6.69 -7.31 -2.43
C GLY A 175 6.62 -6.67 -1.05
N GLY A 176 7.18 -7.35 -0.05
CA GLY A 176 7.03 -7.04 1.37
C GLY A 176 5.73 -7.61 1.95
N PHE A 177 5.43 -7.30 3.19
CA PHE A 177 4.24 -7.79 3.89
C PHE A 177 2.95 -7.23 3.29
N VAL A 178 2.84 -5.90 3.19
CA VAL A 178 1.71 -5.21 2.54
C VAL A 178 2.01 -5.04 1.07
N GLN A 179 1.11 -5.49 0.21
CA GLN A 179 1.28 -5.52 -1.24
C GLN A 179 0.16 -4.80 -1.96
N GLY A 180 0.41 -4.37 -3.20
CA GLY A 180 -0.51 -3.58 -4.00
C GLY A 180 -0.54 -2.11 -3.55
N VAL A 181 -0.79 -1.17 -4.43
CA VAL A 181 -1.07 0.25 -4.15
C VAL A 181 -1.77 0.83 -5.37
N GLY A 182 -2.95 0.37 -5.64
CA GLY A 182 -3.73 0.82 -6.80
C GLY A 182 -5.10 1.38 -6.41
N HIS A 183 -5.84 1.89 -7.36
CA HIS A 183 -7.13 2.56 -7.21
C HIS A 183 -7.07 3.63 -6.13
N SER A 184 -6.35 4.68 -6.40
CA SER A 184 -5.91 5.62 -5.39
C SER A 184 -6.20 7.07 -5.75
N GLY A 185 -5.94 7.93 -4.79
CA GLY A 185 -5.97 9.37 -4.98
C GLY A 185 -4.77 10.03 -4.34
N THR A 186 -4.36 11.17 -4.87
CA THR A 186 -3.27 11.96 -4.32
C THR A 186 -3.78 13.29 -3.79
N PHE A 187 -3.46 13.61 -2.56
CA PHE A 187 -3.83 14.87 -1.94
C PHE A 187 -2.61 15.59 -1.35
N GLN A 188 -2.77 16.87 -1.09
CA GLN A 188 -1.77 17.69 -0.43
C GLN A 188 -2.21 17.98 1.01
N ASP A 189 -1.31 17.81 1.97
CA ASP A 189 -1.56 18.17 3.36
C ASP A 189 -1.42 19.69 3.60
N LEU A 190 -1.77 20.16 4.80
CA LEU A 190 -1.68 21.57 5.17
C LEU A 190 -0.24 22.13 5.21
N LYS A 191 0.76 21.28 5.15
CA LYS A 191 2.19 21.64 5.08
C LYS A 191 2.73 21.64 3.66
N GLY A 192 1.86 21.31 2.69
CA GLY A 192 2.20 21.24 1.27
C GLY A 192 2.88 19.94 0.83
N ASN A 193 2.88 18.88 1.66
CA ASN A 193 3.38 17.58 1.28
C ASN A 193 2.30 16.79 0.55
N TYR A 194 2.68 16.03 -0.46
CA TYR A 194 1.76 15.16 -1.19
C TYR A 194 1.73 13.76 -0.59
N TRP A 195 0.53 13.19 -0.58
CA TRP A 195 0.26 11.85 -0.09
C TRP A 195 -0.60 11.10 -1.08
N HIS A 196 -0.23 9.86 -1.33
CA HIS A 196 -0.96 8.92 -2.16
C HIS A 196 -1.70 7.92 -1.27
N VAL A 197 -3.01 7.86 -1.40
CA VAL A 197 -3.86 6.94 -0.65
C VAL A 197 -4.32 5.86 -1.60
N GLY A 198 -3.88 4.64 -1.39
CA GLY A 198 -4.18 3.53 -2.27
C GLY A 198 -4.71 2.30 -1.57
N THR A 199 -5.25 1.40 -2.34
CA THR A 199 -5.76 0.12 -1.90
C THR A 199 -4.62 -0.87 -1.71
N CYS A 200 -4.54 -1.47 -0.51
CA CYS A 200 -3.54 -2.47 -0.17
C CYS A 200 -4.18 -3.80 0.22
N MET A 201 -3.47 -4.90 -0.04
CA MET A 201 -3.82 -6.23 0.38
C MET A 201 -3.20 -6.53 1.75
N LEU A 202 -4.02 -6.85 2.74
CA LEU A 202 -3.61 -7.25 4.09
C LEU A 202 -4.27 -8.55 4.55
N SER A 203 -5.21 -9.08 3.80
CA SER A 203 -5.89 -10.34 4.07
C SER A 203 -6.36 -10.96 2.77
N LEU A 204 -6.42 -12.28 2.73
CA LEU A 204 -6.84 -13.03 1.55
C LEU A 204 -8.05 -13.92 1.79
N LYS A 205 -8.73 -13.78 2.89
CA LYS A 205 -9.98 -14.49 3.13
C LYS A 205 -11.01 -14.18 2.06
N TYR A 206 -11.04 -12.92 1.67
CA TYR A 206 -11.88 -12.44 0.59
C TYR A 206 -11.07 -11.52 -0.34
N LYS A 207 -11.00 -11.83 -1.62
CA LYS A 207 -10.14 -11.13 -2.61
C LYS A 207 -10.40 -9.62 -2.74
N PHE A 208 -11.56 -9.16 -2.31
CA PHE A 208 -11.91 -7.73 -2.28
C PHE A 208 -11.82 -7.13 -0.88
N GLU A 209 -11.30 -7.85 0.11
CA GLU A 209 -10.94 -7.26 1.38
C GLU A 209 -9.69 -6.42 1.21
N ARG A 210 -9.85 -5.12 1.37
CA ARG A 210 -8.83 -4.12 1.10
C ARG A 210 -8.62 -3.23 2.31
N ARG A 211 -7.40 -2.72 2.44
CA ARG A 211 -7.04 -1.72 3.45
C ARG A 211 -6.46 -0.51 2.75
N ILE A 212 -6.52 0.62 3.41
CA ILE A 212 -5.97 1.88 2.91
C ILE A 212 -4.50 1.97 3.31
N GLY A 213 -3.62 2.10 2.32
CA GLY A 213 -2.24 2.49 2.50
C GLY A 213 -2.06 3.99 2.25
N LEU A 214 -1.11 4.59 2.95
CA LEU A 214 -0.75 6.01 2.80
C LEU A 214 0.75 6.10 2.48
N TYR A 215 1.07 6.66 1.32
CA TYR A 215 2.45 6.73 0.81
C TYR A 215 2.88 8.16 0.54
N PRO A 216 4.10 8.55 0.94
CA PRO A 216 4.67 9.84 0.57
C PRO A 216 4.84 9.94 -0.93
N THR A 217 4.42 11.08 -1.49
CA THR A 217 4.43 11.34 -2.93
C THR A 217 5.12 12.66 -3.22
N ALA A 218 5.78 12.77 -4.36
CA ALA A 218 6.41 13.99 -4.79
C ALA A 218 6.36 14.15 -6.31
N PHE A 219 6.73 15.34 -6.74
CA PHE A 219 7.03 15.70 -8.13
C PHE A 219 8.51 16.08 -8.20
N ASP A 220 9.25 15.47 -9.10
CA ASP A 220 10.64 15.84 -9.32
C ASP A 220 10.76 17.15 -10.14
N PRO A 221 11.97 17.72 -10.30
CA PRO A 221 12.16 18.94 -11.07
C PRO A 221 11.71 18.86 -12.54
N ASP A 222 11.67 17.67 -13.13
CA ASP A 222 11.20 17.44 -14.50
C ASP A 222 9.68 17.21 -14.57
N GLY A 223 8.99 17.26 -13.41
CA GLY A 223 7.54 17.06 -13.31
C GLY A 223 7.13 15.59 -13.30
N VAL A 224 8.03 14.67 -12.98
CA VAL A 224 7.66 13.25 -12.78
C VAL A 224 6.97 13.09 -11.44
N MET A 225 5.75 12.59 -11.45
CA MET A 225 5.01 12.23 -10.25
C MET A 225 5.40 10.81 -9.80
N TYR A 226 5.76 10.64 -8.53
CA TYR A 226 6.13 9.33 -7.98
C TYR A 226 5.76 9.21 -6.50
N SER A 227 5.46 8.00 -6.07
CA SER A 227 5.25 7.65 -4.66
C SER A 227 6.36 6.76 -4.15
N THR A 228 6.86 7.04 -2.95
CA THR A 228 7.88 6.22 -2.29
C THR A 228 7.20 5.05 -1.60
N THR A 229 7.33 3.85 -2.15
CA THR A 229 6.79 2.60 -1.59
C THR A 229 7.83 1.76 -0.86
N ALA A 230 9.12 2.11 -0.97
CA ALA A 230 10.18 1.53 -0.15
C ALA A 230 9.87 1.72 1.34
N PHE A 231 9.94 0.65 2.12
CA PHE A 231 9.54 0.66 3.53
C PHE A 231 8.09 1.12 3.77
N GLY A 232 7.21 1.07 2.77
CA GLY A 232 5.83 1.53 2.87
C GLY A 232 4.94 0.68 3.78
N ASP A 233 5.43 -0.47 4.24
CA ASP A 233 4.84 -1.35 5.26
C ASP A 233 5.66 -1.40 6.55
N TYR A 234 6.60 -0.47 6.72
CA TYR A 234 7.37 -0.23 7.94
C TYR A 234 6.92 1.09 8.59
N PRO A 235 7.24 1.32 9.88
CA PRO A 235 6.92 2.58 10.54
C PRO A 235 7.52 3.79 9.80
N CYS A 236 6.66 4.77 9.51
CA CYS A 236 7.04 5.99 8.81
C CYS A 236 6.52 7.23 9.54
N TRP A 237 7.26 8.34 9.47
CA TRP A 237 6.82 9.62 9.97
C TRP A 237 5.60 10.12 9.19
N ASN A 238 4.51 10.36 9.88
CA ASN A 238 3.23 10.80 9.30
C ASN A 238 3.23 12.30 8.94
N ALA A 239 2.06 12.84 8.59
CA ALA A 239 1.88 14.24 8.21
C ALA A 239 2.11 15.25 9.35
N ASP A 240 2.23 14.80 10.62
CA ASP A 240 2.53 15.67 11.74
C ASP A 240 3.98 16.18 11.72
N TYR A 241 4.84 15.51 10.95
CA TYR A 241 6.24 15.87 10.77
C TYR A 241 6.45 16.61 9.46
N ASP A 242 7.17 17.78 9.50
CA ASP A 242 7.48 18.57 8.30
C ASP A 242 8.72 18.00 7.57
N ILE A 243 8.54 16.86 6.92
CA ILE A 243 9.55 16.18 6.14
C ILE A 243 9.19 16.34 4.65
N LYS A 244 10.01 17.06 3.90
CA LYS A 244 9.76 17.41 2.49
C LYS A 244 10.17 16.32 1.51
N ASN A 245 11.28 15.64 1.78
CA ASN A 245 11.75 14.56 0.92
C ASN A 245 11.04 13.24 1.30
N PRO A 246 10.27 12.62 0.40
CA PRO A 246 9.53 11.40 0.68
C PRO A 246 10.34 10.25 1.28
N VAL A 247 11.59 10.07 0.85
CA VAL A 247 12.45 8.98 1.32
C VAL A 247 12.92 9.14 2.77
N ASP A 248 12.90 10.36 3.30
CA ASP A 248 13.33 10.66 4.68
C ASP A 248 12.22 10.36 5.70
N ARG A 249 11.03 9.94 5.25
CA ARG A 249 9.92 9.57 6.14
C ARG A 249 10.06 8.21 6.77
N PHE A 250 10.93 7.35 6.27
CA PHE A 250 11.23 6.10 6.94
C PHE A 250 11.91 6.34 8.29
N THR A 251 11.37 5.76 9.37
CA THR A 251 11.89 5.96 10.75
C THR A 251 13.27 5.38 10.97
N GLY A 252 13.72 4.48 10.10
CA GLY A 252 14.91 3.68 10.30
C GLY A 252 14.69 2.44 11.19
N TRP A 253 13.48 2.22 11.70
CA TRP A 253 13.17 1.05 12.54
C TRP A 253 13.04 -0.18 11.66
N MET A 254 13.94 -1.14 11.88
CA MET A 254 14.01 -2.37 11.11
C MET A 254 13.07 -3.44 11.68
N LEU A 255 12.72 -4.42 10.86
CA LEU A 255 11.95 -5.58 11.28
C LEU A 255 12.86 -6.50 12.12
N LEU A 256 12.42 -6.82 13.33
CA LEU A 256 13.16 -7.62 14.31
C LEU A 256 12.61 -9.05 14.44
N SER A 257 11.40 -9.29 13.90
CA SER A 257 10.68 -10.56 14.08
C SER A 257 10.78 -11.53 12.92
N TYR A 258 11.43 -11.18 11.78
CA TYR A 258 11.49 -12.03 10.60
C TYR A 258 12.15 -13.40 10.90
N GLU A 259 11.42 -14.50 10.59
CA GLU A 259 11.84 -15.89 10.81
C GLU A 259 12.28 -16.20 12.25
N LYS A 260 11.79 -15.45 13.23
CA LYS A 260 12.11 -15.70 14.65
C LYS A 260 11.33 -16.91 15.19
N PRO A 261 11.95 -17.67 16.11
CA PRO A 261 11.28 -18.80 16.77
C PRO A 261 10.05 -18.33 17.55
N VAL A 262 8.94 -19.04 17.36
CA VAL A 262 7.67 -18.76 18.03
C VAL A 262 7.18 -19.99 18.75
N LYS A 263 6.79 -19.81 20.03
CA LYS A 263 6.00 -20.78 20.81
C LYS A 263 4.57 -20.27 20.95
N VAL A 264 3.61 -21.19 21.00
CA VAL A 264 2.18 -20.87 21.09
C VAL A 264 1.50 -21.80 22.08
N SER A 265 0.39 -21.34 22.65
CA SER A 265 -0.44 -22.15 23.58
C SER A 265 -1.01 -23.39 22.93
N SER A 266 -1.47 -23.26 21.69
CA SER A 266 -2.07 -24.34 20.91
C SER A 266 -1.93 -24.06 19.40
N THR A 267 -2.19 -25.07 18.57
CA THR A 267 -2.24 -24.89 17.11
C THR A 267 -3.40 -25.70 16.53
N ASP A 268 -4.20 -25.04 15.69
CA ASP A 268 -5.25 -25.71 14.95
C ASP A 268 -4.71 -26.29 13.64
N SER A 269 -4.48 -27.60 13.66
CA SER A 269 -4.13 -28.40 12.47
C SER A 269 -2.88 -27.88 11.71
N ILE A 270 -3.05 -27.41 10.47
CA ILE A 270 -1.97 -27.03 9.54
C ILE A 270 -1.50 -25.59 9.69
N TYR A 271 -2.10 -24.79 10.54
CA TYR A 271 -1.82 -23.37 10.67
C TYR A 271 -0.63 -23.10 11.60
N SER A 272 0.56 -23.34 11.08
CA SER A 272 1.83 -23.36 11.83
C SER A 272 2.14 -22.02 12.49
N SER A 273 2.76 -22.09 13.69
CA SER A 273 3.28 -20.91 14.39
C SER A 273 4.42 -20.19 13.62
N SER A 274 5.11 -20.87 12.71
CA SER A 274 6.11 -20.24 11.83
C SER A 274 5.51 -19.16 10.91
N ASN A 275 4.20 -19.22 10.63
CA ASN A 275 3.50 -18.24 9.83
C ASN A 275 3.30 -16.89 10.54
N LEU A 276 3.68 -16.78 11.81
CA LEU A 276 3.59 -15.53 12.58
C LEU A 276 4.76 -14.56 12.35
N THR A 277 5.80 -15.02 11.64
CA THR A 277 7.05 -14.26 11.44
C THR A 277 7.64 -14.45 10.03
N ASP A 278 6.83 -14.91 9.05
CA ASP A 278 7.30 -15.22 7.70
C ASP A 278 7.16 -14.07 6.69
N GLU A 279 6.65 -12.91 7.13
CA GLU A 279 6.38 -11.72 6.29
C GLU A 279 5.50 -12.03 5.07
N ASN A 280 4.60 -12.99 5.22
CA ASN A 280 3.70 -13.40 4.18
C ASN A 280 2.24 -13.25 4.61
N MET A 281 1.59 -12.19 4.19
CA MET A 281 0.18 -11.93 4.50
C MET A 281 -0.79 -13.05 4.06
N ARG A 282 -0.33 -14.02 3.25
CA ARG A 282 -1.14 -15.12 2.71
C ARG A 282 -1.12 -16.36 3.58
N THR A 283 -0.27 -16.40 4.58
CA THR A 283 -0.16 -17.41 5.60
C THR A 283 -0.70 -16.88 6.93
N TYR A 284 -1.07 -17.75 7.82
CA TYR A 284 -1.46 -17.38 9.18
C TYR A 284 -1.32 -18.56 10.14
N TRP A 285 -1.19 -18.26 11.41
CA TRP A 285 -1.33 -19.22 12.49
C TRP A 285 -2.73 -19.09 13.13
N ALA A 286 -3.27 -20.21 13.62
CA ALA A 286 -4.49 -20.23 14.39
C ALA A 286 -4.35 -21.12 15.62
N ALA A 287 -4.78 -20.62 16.78
CA ALA A 287 -4.98 -21.40 17.98
C ALA A 287 -6.16 -22.37 17.81
N LYS A 288 -6.30 -23.35 18.69
CA LYS A 288 -7.45 -24.27 18.70
C LYS A 288 -8.76 -23.59 19.09
N THR A 289 -8.68 -22.48 19.83
CA THR A 289 -9.84 -21.75 20.33
C THR A 289 -9.65 -20.24 20.18
N GLY A 290 -10.71 -19.45 20.40
CA GLY A 290 -10.68 -18.01 20.58
C GLY A 290 -10.77 -17.59 22.06
N GLU A 291 -10.72 -18.54 22.98
CA GLU A 291 -10.91 -18.31 24.40
C GLU A 291 -9.79 -17.45 25.01
N PRO A 292 -10.06 -16.70 26.08
CA PRO A 292 -9.03 -16.01 26.84
C PRO A 292 -7.93 -16.96 27.32
N GLY A 293 -6.67 -16.50 27.28
CA GLY A 293 -5.53 -17.27 27.73
C GLY A 293 -4.78 -18.04 26.62
N GLU A 294 -5.26 -18.03 25.38
CA GLU A 294 -4.41 -18.42 24.24
C GLU A 294 -3.29 -17.38 24.10
N TRP A 295 -2.07 -17.81 23.74
CA TRP A 295 -0.91 -16.92 23.70
C TRP A 295 0.10 -17.28 22.60
N ILE A 296 0.90 -16.26 22.25
CA ILE A 296 2.04 -16.33 21.33
C ILE A 296 3.28 -15.79 22.07
N GLU A 297 4.42 -16.47 21.99
CA GLU A 297 5.71 -16.06 22.53
C GLU A 297 6.74 -16.05 21.39
N ILE A 298 7.40 -14.91 21.15
CA ILE A 298 8.47 -14.75 20.16
C ILE A 298 9.80 -14.59 20.89
N ASP A 299 10.84 -15.34 20.45
CA ASP A 299 12.24 -15.14 20.85
C ASP A 299 12.96 -14.34 19.75
N LEU A 300 13.28 -13.09 20.00
CA LEU A 300 14.02 -12.22 19.07
C LEU A 300 15.51 -12.59 18.93
N GLY A 301 15.95 -13.65 19.62
CA GLY A 301 17.31 -14.20 19.55
C GLY A 301 18.34 -13.48 20.43
N ALA A 302 18.17 -12.22 20.66
CA ALA A 302 19.01 -11.38 21.55
C ALA A 302 18.18 -10.20 22.07
N MET A 303 18.73 -9.45 23.01
CA MET A 303 18.17 -8.16 23.44
C MET A 303 18.01 -7.25 22.21
N LYS A 304 16.87 -6.59 22.09
CA LYS A 304 16.50 -5.65 21.03
C LYS A 304 15.95 -4.36 21.61
N HIS A 305 16.12 -3.28 20.89
CA HIS A 305 15.58 -1.95 21.19
C HIS A 305 14.27 -1.77 20.41
N ILE A 306 13.17 -2.19 21.01
CA ILE A 306 11.84 -2.24 20.36
C ILE A 306 11.19 -0.85 20.42
N LYS A 307 10.68 -0.38 19.30
CA LYS A 307 10.01 0.91 19.13
C LYS A 307 8.52 0.78 18.82
N ALA A 308 8.14 -0.25 18.05
CA ALA A 308 6.76 -0.48 17.67
C ALA A 308 6.48 -1.97 17.49
N ILE A 309 5.20 -2.31 17.64
CA ILE A 309 4.65 -3.65 17.41
C ILE A 309 3.45 -3.50 16.49
N GLN A 310 3.30 -4.42 15.54
CA GLN A 310 2.12 -4.52 14.69
C GLN A 310 1.56 -5.93 14.75
N LEU A 311 0.27 -6.03 15.08
CA LEU A 311 -0.48 -7.28 15.10
C LEU A 311 -1.44 -7.29 13.91
N ASN A 312 -1.41 -8.37 13.14
CA ASN A 312 -2.33 -8.55 12.01
C ASN A 312 -3.18 -9.79 12.28
N TYR A 313 -4.37 -9.58 12.85
CA TYR A 313 -5.34 -10.64 13.07
C TYR A 313 -5.87 -11.18 11.75
N TYR A 314 -6.16 -12.47 11.73
CA TYR A 314 -6.79 -13.15 10.62
C TYR A 314 -8.15 -13.74 11.04
N ASP A 315 -8.97 -14.12 10.07
CA ASP A 315 -10.32 -14.67 10.32
C ASP A 315 -10.33 -16.18 10.12
N HIS A 316 -10.09 -16.95 11.19
CA HIS A 316 -10.19 -18.39 11.17
C HIS A 316 -11.44 -18.87 11.88
N LYS A 317 -12.30 -19.64 11.20
CA LYS A 317 -13.62 -20.08 11.70
C LYS A 317 -14.51 -18.93 12.18
N SER A 318 -14.23 -17.72 11.73
CA SER A 318 -15.02 -16.56 12.07
C SER A 318 -16.38 -16.59 11.37
N VAL A 319 -17.42 -16.22 12.09
CA VAL A 319 -18.81 -16.08 11.61
C VAL A 319 -19.22 -14.62 11.61
N GLN A 320 -18.28 -13.70 11.57
CA GLN A 320 -18.57 -12.28 11.55
C GLN A 320 -19.38 -11.92 10.32
N HIS A 321 -20.44 -11.19 10.57
CA HIS A 321 -21.20 -10.48 9.59
C HIS A 321 -21.15 -9.02 10.01
N ASN A 322 -21.01 -8.10 9.08
CA ASN A 322 -20.87 -6.63 9.20
C ASN A 322 -21.80 -5.91 10.19
N ARG A 323 -22.42 -6.58 11.14
CA ARG A 323 -23.43 -6.06 12.06
C ARG A 323 -23.25 -6.55 13.50
N ALA A 324 -22.16 -7.24 13.83
CA ALA A 324 -21.87 -7.61 15.20
C ALA A 324 -21.48 -6.35 16.00
N ASN A 325 -21.97 -6.28 17.25
CA ASN A 325 -21.71 -5.13 18.13
C ASN A 325 -20.44 -5.30 18.98
N ASP A 326 -19.72 -6.41 18.83
CA ASP A 326 -18.58 -6.84 19.62
C ASP A 326 -17.34 -7.06 18.77
N LEU A 327 -17.19 -6.27 17.72
CA LEU A 327 -16.04 -6.29 16.83
C LEU A 327 -14.85 -5.56 17.46
N TYR A 328 -14.32 -6.06 18.56
CA TYR A 328 -13.14 -5.51 19.19
C TYR A 328 -12.15 -6.63 19.55
N TYR A 329 -10.88 -6.25 19.67
CA TYR A 329 -9.78 -7.16 20.01
C TYR A 329 -9.18 -6.70 21.33
N GLN A 330 -9.06 -7.62 22.30
CA GLN A 330 -8.45 -7.33 23.61
C GLN A 330 -7.32 -8.29 23.86
N TYR A 331 -6.21 -7.74 24.33
CA TYR A 331 -4.98 -8.50 24.57
C TYR A 331 -4.04 -7.78 25.53
N ARG A 332 -3.01 -8.49 25.99
CA ARG A 332 -1.84 -7.95 26.66
C ARG A 332 -0.57 -8.41 26.00
N ILE A 333 0.44 -7.55 25.99
CA ILE A 333 1.80 -7.92 25.57
C ILE A 333 2.72 -7.76 26.76
N TYR A 334 3.46 -8.81 27.03
CA TYR A 334 4.49 -8.85 28.06
C TYR A 334 5.86 -8.92 27.41
N SER A 335 6.88 -8.38 28.07
CA SER A 335 8.29 -8.45 27.69
C SER A 335 9.10 -9.23 28.71
N SER A 336 10.21 -9.83 28.28
CA SER A 336 11.13 -10.54 29.12
C SER A 336 12.55 -10.57 28.54
N ASP A 337 13.57 -10.57 29.41
CA ASP A 337 14.96 -10.74 28.99
C ASP A 337 15.38 -12.22 28.95
N ASN A 338 14.75 -13.06 29.77
CA ASN A 338 15.14 -14.45 30.02
C ASN A 338 14.06 -15.49 29.63
N GLY A 339 12.87 -15.06 29.23
CA GLY A 339 11.72 -15.93 28.86
C GLY A 339 11.00 -16.53 30.07
N THR A 340 11.28 -16.12 31.28
CA THR A 340 10.67 -16.62 32.53
C THR A 340 10.01 -15.52 33.35
N ASP A 341 10.69 -14.39 33.48
CA ASP A 341 10.23 -13.24 34.26
C ASP A 341 9.60 -12.23 33.31
N TRP A 342 8.29 -12.04 33.41
CA TRP A 342 7.49 -11.27 32.47
C TRP A 342 7.02 -9.96 33.10
N THR A 343 7.17 -8.88 32.35
CA THR A 343 6.70 -7.54 32.70
C THR A 343 5.66 -7.09 31.67
N LEU A 344 4.54 -6.53 32.12
CA LEU A 344 3.50 -5.99 31.25
C LEU A 344 4.05 -4.78 30.48
N ALA A 345 4.07 -4.87 29.15
CA ALA A 345 4.54 -3.82 28.25
C ALA A 345 3.39 -3.06 27.57
N VAL A 346 2.32 -3.76 27.18
CA VAL A 346 1.14 -3.17 26.54
C VAL A 346 -0.11 -3.79 27.14
N ASP A 347 -1.06 -2.95 27.57
CA ASP A 347 -2.38 -3.37 28.03
C ASP A 347 -3.47 -2.79 27.10
N LYS A 348 -4.16 -3.67 26.38
CA LYS A 348 -5.33 -3.39 25.54
C LYS A 348 -6.55 -4.17 26.01
N SER A 349 -6.60 -4.52 27.31
CA SER A 349 -7.70 -5.29 27.87
C SER A 349 -9.02 -4.55 27.97
N ASP A 350 -9.01 -3.23 27.79
CA ASP A 350 -10.18 -2.35 27.78
C ASP A 350 -10.53 -1.81 26.37
N ASN A 351 -9.86 -2.29 25.32
CA ASN A 351 -10.13 -1.83 23.97
C ASN A 351 -11.56 -2.20 23.55
N ASP A 352 -12.29 -1.23 23.04
CA ASP A 352 -13.68 -1.37 22.55
C ASP A 352 -13.81 -1.11 21.04
N LYS A 353 -12.67 -1.10 20.30
CA LYS A 353 -12.61 -0.75 18.88
C LYS A 353 -12.24 -1.96 18.03
N ASP A 354 -12.80 -1.97 16.83
CA ASP A 354 -12.42 -2.89 15.76
C ASP A 354 -11.08 -2.47 15.15
N VAL A 355 -10.00 -3.10 15.58
CA VAL A 355 -8.63 -2.84 15.13
C VAL A 355 -7.91 -4.16 14.78
N PRO A 356 -8.33 -4.84 13.71
CA PRO A 356 -7.73 -6.12 13.32
C PRO A 356 -6.27 -5.98 12.86
N HIS A 357 -5.81 -4.78 12.54
CA HIS A 357 -4.43 -4.45 12.18
C HIS A 357 -3.93 -3.37 13.14
N ASP A 358 -3.61 -3.79 14.39
CA ASP A 358 -3.24 -2.85 15.43
C ASP A 358 -1.75 -2.52 15.36
N TYR A 359 -1.43 -1.24 15.22
CA TYR A 359 -0.09 -0.68 15.28
C TYR A 359 0.10 0.04 16.60
N ILE A 360 1.04 -0.46 17.41
CA ILE A 360 1.35 0.05 18.73
C ILE A 360 2.74 0.69 18.68
N GLU A 361 2.80 2.01 18.70
CA GLU A 361 4.02 2.75 18.91
C GLU A 361 4.29 2.84 20.42
N LEU A 362 5.46 2.43 20.84
CA LEU A 362 5.89 2.51 22.24
C LEU A 362 6.44 3.91 22.52
N GLY A 363 5.94 4.55 23.58
CA GLY A 363 6.35 5.90 23.97
C GLY A 363 7.82 6.01 24.33
N GLU A 364 8.38 4.93 24.89
CA GLU A 364 9.80 4.76 25.19
C GLU A 364 10.33 3.49 24.51
N THR A 365 11.65 3.40 24.36
CA THR A 365 12.28 2.18 23.86
C THR A 365 12.10 1.05 24.87
N LEU A 366 11.58 -0.08 24.43
CA LEU A 366 11.46 -1.29 25.21
C LEU A 366 12.64 -2.21 24.90
N ASP A 367 13.51 -2.41 25.87
CA ASP A 367 14.61 -3.36 25.76
C ASP A 367 14.12 -4.74 26.19
N ALA A 368 14.12 -5.70 25.28
CA ALA A 368 13.68 -7.06 25.56
C ALA A 368 14.24 -8.06 24.54
N ARG A 369 14.33 -9.33 24.92
CA ARG A 369 14.57 -10.45 24.02
C ARG A 369 13.30 -11.19 23.65
N TYR A 370 12.37 -11.31 24.59
CA TYR A 370 11.13 -12.08 24.39
C TYR A 370 9.92 -11.16 24.48
N LEU A 371 8.95 -11.40 23.61
CA LEU A 371 7.62 -10.81 23.69
C LEU A 371 6.57 -11.92 23.79
N LYS A 372 5.55 -11.71 24.61
CA LYS A 372 4.43 -12.63 24.76
C LYS A 372 3.09 -11.89 24.61
N LEU A 373 2.32 -12.26 23.61
CA LEU A 373 0.96 -11.78 23.40
C LEU A 373 -0.04 -12.76 24.02
N GLU A 374 -0.87 -12.29 24.91
CA GLU A 374 -1.96 -13.04 25.54
C GLU A 374 -3.31 -12.55 25.03
N ASN A 375 -4.11 -13.45 24.49
CA ASN A 375 -5.47 -13.18 24.04
C ASN A 375 -6.41 -13.00 25.22
N ILE A 376 -7.22 -11.94 25.20
CA ILE A 376 -8.33 -11.71 26.13
C ILE A 376 -9.67 -11.85 25.40
N HIS A 377 -9.77 -11.26 24.19
CA HIS A 377 -10.98 -11.34 23.39
C HIS A 377 -10.67 -11.20 21.89
N VAL A 378 -11.29 -12.06 21.09
CA VAL A 378 -11.42 -11.92 19.64
C VAL A 378 -12.91 -11.93 19.27
N PRO A 379 -13.34 -11.18 18.26
CA PRO A 379 -14.77 -10.98 17.97
C PRO A 379 -15.53 -12.28 17.67
N SER A 380 -14.89 -13.21 16.98
CA SER A 380 -15.42 -14.55 16.72
C SER A 380 -14.36 -15.49 16.16
N GLY A 381 -14.63 -16.79 16.16
CA GLY A 381 -13.72 -17.81 15.65
C GLY A 381 -12.56 -18.09 16.59
N ASN A 382 -11.43 -18.50 16.02
CA ASN A 382 -10.24 -18.82 16.78
C ASN A 382 -9.31 -17.60 16.89
N PHE A 383 -8.50 -17.55 17.95
CA PHE A 383 -7.40 -16.58 18.03
C PHE A 383 -6.38 -16.91 16.93
N CYS A 384 -6.21 -16.00 15.97
CA CYS A 384 -5.35 -16.21 14.82
C CYS A 384 -4.77 -14.91 14.29
N LEU A 385 -3.52 -14.97 13.85
CA LEU A 385 -2.80 -13.86 13.26
C LEU A 385 -2.11 -14.30 11.96
N SER A 386 -2.10 -13.42 10.96
CA SER A 386 -1.21 -13.58 9.79
C SER A 386 0.22 -13.17 10.13
N GLU A 387 0.41 -12.19 11.06
CA GLU A 387 1.75 -11.75 11.38
C GLU A 387 1.81 -11.07 12.76
N PHE A 388 2.94 -11.25 13.45
CA PHE A 388 3.34 -10.51 14.63
C PHE A 388 4.64 -9.77 14.35
N ARG A 389 4.55 -8.53 13.89
CA ARG A 389 5.70 -7.72 13.47
C ARG A 389 6.23 -6.88 14.61
N VAL A 390 7.55 -6.89 14.81
CA VAL A 390 8.25 -6.11 15.81
C VAL A 390 9.27 -5.22 15.13
N PHE A 391 9.25 -3.92 15.43
CA PHE A 391 10.12 -2.93 14.80
C PHE A 391 11.01 -2.21 15.82
N GLY A 392 12.24 -1.91 15.42
CA GLY A 392 13.22 -1.22 16.24
C GLY A 392 14.64 -1.37 15.73
N PHE A 393 15.58 -1.61 16.65
CA PHE A 393 17.01 -1.72 16.35
C PHE A 393 17.62 -2.94 17.04
N ALA A 394 18.66 -3.50 16.42
CA ALA A 394 19.56 -4.46 17.04
C ALA A 394 20.95 -3.84 17.22
N ASP A 395 21.65 -4.26 18.29
CA ASP A 395 23.08 -4.00 18.45
C ASP A 395 23.87 -4.92 17.51
N GLY A 396 24.33 -4.41 16.39
CA GLY A 396 25.06 -5.19 15.41
C GLY A 396 25.50 -4.36 14.22
N GLU A 397 26.27 -4.98 13.36
CA GLU A 397 26.72 -4.34 12.13
C GLU A 397 25.63 -4.33 11.08
N LYS A 398 25.54 -3.25 10.32
CA LYS A 398 24.69 -3.18 9.11
C LYS A 398 25.18 -4.18 8.08
N PRO A 399 24.30 -4.67 7.18
CA PRO A 399 24.72 -5.63 6.16
C PRO A 399 25.79 -5.01 5.23
N LEU A 400 26.67 -5.86 4.71
CA LEU A 400 27.60 -5.46 3.68
C LEU A 400 26.85 -5.17 2.36
N PRO A 401 27.38 -4.27 1.50
CA PRO A 401 26.80 -4.00 0.18
C PRO A 401 26.69 -5.29 -0.63
N VAL A 402 25.57 -5.43 -1.34
CA VAL A 402 25.27 -6.58 -2.19
C VAL A 402 26.32 -6.73 -3.30
N ARG A 403 26.80 -7.95 -3.51
CA ARG A 403 27.80 -8.31 -4.54
C ARG A 403 27.13 -9.02 -5.71
N ASN A 404 27.78 -8.92 -6.88
CA ASN A 404 27.36 -9.61 -8.12
C ASN A 404 25.89 -9.32 -8.50
N PHE A 405 25.42 -8.11 -8.21
CA PHE A 405 24.11 -7.65 -8.64
C PHE A 405 24.04 -7.58 -10.17
N LYS A 406 23.11 -8.31 -10.75
CA LYS A 406 22.90 -8.43 -12.20
C LYS A 406 21.43 -8.31 -12.54
N VAL A 407 21.15 -7.65 -13.64
CA VAL A 407 19.82 -7.60 -14.26
C VAL A 407 20.01 -8.11 -15.69
N ALA A 408 19.17 -9.04 -16.12
CA ALA A 408 19.18 -9.58 -17.46
C ALA A 408 17.78 -9.50 -18.05
N ARG A 409 17.59 -8.58 -18.98
CA ARG A 409 16.33 -8.42 -19.68
C ARG A 409 16.09 -9.62 -20.62
N ASP A 410 14.88 -10.18 -20.60
CA ASP A 410 14.57 -11.33 -21.44
C ASP A 410 14.70 -10.98 -22.93
N LYS A 411 15.14 -11.95 -23.74
CA LYS A 411 15.38 -11.74 -25.18
C LYS A 411 14.10 -11.81 -26.00
N GLN A 412 13.13 -12.59 -25.55
CA GLN A 412 11.86 -12.83 -26.26
C GLN A 412 10.82 -11.81 -25.85
N ASP A 413 10.67 -11.56 -24.56
CA ASP A 413 9.76 -10.55 -24.03
C ASP A 413 10.52 -9.51 -23.20
N LYS A 414 10.77 -8.38 -23.80
CA LYS A 414 11.51 -7.27 -23.18
C LYS A 414 10.81 -6.62 -21.99
N ARG A 415 9.56 -7.00 -21.69
CA ARG A 415 8.86 -6.58 -20.48
C ARG A 415 9.33 -7.34 -19.24
N ASN A 416 10.05 -8.44 -19.43
CA ASN A 416 10.58 -9.31 -18.38
C ASN A 416 12.08 -9.09 -18.16
N ALA A 417 12.53 -9.27 -16.92
CA ALA A 417 13.94 -9.29 -16.55
C ALA A 417 14.18 -10.24 -15.37
N MET A 418 15.25 -11.03 -15.44
CA MET A 418 15.78 -11.76 -14.31
C MET A 418 16.75 -10.87 -13.55
N ILE A 419 16.50 -10.62 -12.29
CA ILE A 419 17.35 -9.89 -11.35
C ILE A 419 17.99 -10.90 -10.41
N SER A 420 19.31 -10.87 -10.21
CA SER A 420 20.02 -11.82 -9.35
C SER A 420 21.20 -11.18 -8.65
N TRP A 421 21.55 -11.72 -7.48
CA TRP A 421 22.66 -11.22 -6.65
C TRP A 421 23.24 -12.34 -5.78
N ASN A 422 24.41 -12.07 -5.19
CA ASN A 422 24.91 -12.95 -4.15
C ASN A 422 24.30 -12.56 -2.81
N PRO A 423 23.61 -13.47 -2.11
CA PRO A 423 23.01 -13.16 -0.83
C PRO A 423 24.08 -12.80 0.21
N SER A 424 23.78 -11.82 1.08
CA SER A 424 24.54 -11.55 2.29
C SER A 424 24.10 -12.50 3.39
N SER A 425 25.06 -13.07 4.11
CA SER A 425 24.80 -14.08 5.15
C SER A 425 24.04 -13.54 6.37
N ASP A 426 24.02 -12.23 6.53
CA ASP A 426 23.41 -11.48 7.64
C ASP A 426 22.17 -10.66 7.21
N ALA A 427 21.75 -10.77 5.96
CA ALA A 427 20.58 -10.09 5.44
C ALA A 427 19.34 -10.99 5.49
N TYR A 428 18.22 -10.44 5.99
CA TYR A 428 16.91 -11.09 5.88
C TYR A 428 16.16 -10.72 4.61
N GLY A 429 16.50 -9.58 3.99
CA GLY A 429 15.78 -9.07 2.82
C GLY A 429 16.60 -8.07 2.01
N TYR A 430 16.00 -7.65 0.92
CA TYR A 430 16.60 -6.74 -0.05
C TYR A 430 15.56 -5.77 -0.59
N ASN A 431 15.97 -4.51 -0.81
CA ASN A 431 15.23 -3.55 -1.62
C ASN A 431 15.90 -3.39 -2.97
N ILE A 432 15.18 -3.69 -4.03
CA ILE A 432 15.60 -3.49 -5.41
C ILE A 432 14.95 -2.21 -5.90
N TYR A 433 15.76 -1.17 -6.07
CA TYR A 433 15.32 0.11 -6.61
C TYR A 433 15.46 0.13 -8.13
N TYR A 434 14.50 0.73 -8.82
CA TYR A 434 14.59 0.90 -10.27
C TYR A 434 13.91 2.17 -10.75
N GLY A 435 14.29 2.62 -11.95
CA GLY A 435 13.74 3.78 -12.61
C GLY A 435 14.38 4.03 -13.97
N ILE A 436 14.07 5.17 -14.59
CA ILE A 436 14.45 5.50 -15.97
C ILE A 436 15.74 6.33 -16.08
N ALA A 437 16.33 6.72 -14.96
CA ALA A 437 17.62 7.38 -14.89
C ALA A 437 18.38 6.97 -13.63
N PRO A 438 19.72 7.06 -13.58
CA PRO A 438 20.50 6.67 -12.41
C PRO A 438 20.12 7.39 -11.12
N GLU A 439 19.68 8.66 -11.23
CA GLU A 439 19.24 9.51 -10.13
C GLU A 439 17.73 9.44 -9.86
N LYS A 440 16.96 8.68 -10.66
CA LYS A 440 15.51 8.55 -10.59
C LYS A 440 15.09 7.10 -10.31
N LEU A 441 15.65 6.49 -9.29
CA LEU A 441 15.31 5.13 -8.86
C LEU A 441 14.12 5.18 -7.88
N TYR A 442 12.96 5.66 -8.35
CA TYR A 442 11.81 5.96 -7.49
C TYR A 442 10.98 4.73 -7.10
N ASN A 443 11.02 3.67 -7.91
CA ASN A 443 10.29 2.44 -7.64
C ASN A 443 11.13 1.46 -6.81
N CYS A 444 10.48 0.69 -5.95
CA CYS A 444 11.13 -0.30 -5.10
C CYS A 444 10.37 -1.62 -5.08
N ILE A 445 11.12 -2.71 -5.12
CA ILE A 445 10.63 -4.08 -4.91
C ILE A 445 11.34 -4.64 -3.67
N THR A 446 10.59 -4.94 -2.62
CA THR A 446 11.12 -5.58 -1.42
C THR A 446 11.03 -7.10 -1.56
N VAL A 447 12.14 -7.81 -1.29
CA VAL A 447 12.24 -9.27 -1.41
C VAL A 447 12.89 -9.82 -0.14
N ASN A 448 12.24 -10.78 0.52
CA ASN A 448 12.76 -11.46 1.70
C ASN A 448 13.23 -12.87 1.36
N GLY A 449 14.32 -13.32 1.98
CA GLY A 449 14.79 -14.71 1.91
C GLY A 449 15.15 -15.24 0.50
N ALA A 450 15.47 -14.36 -0.48
CA ALA A 450 15.77 -14.75 -1.86
C ALA A 450 17.07 -14.15 -2.37
N ASP A 451 17.59 -14.72 -3.46
CA ASP A 451 18.80 -14.29 -4.17
C ASP A 451 18.53 -13.90 -5.63
N HIS A 452 17.25 -13.89 -6.01
CA HIS A 452 16.79 -13.49 -7.34
C HIS A 452 15.35 -13.02 -7.32
N TYR A 453 14.95 -12.31 -8.38
CA TYR A 453 13.57 -11.85 -8.61
C TYR A 453 13.26 -11.87 -10.11
N ASP A 454 12.17 -12.53 -10.49
CA ASP A 454 11.62 -12.53 -11.86
C ASP A 454 10.69 -11.31 -12.00
N PHE A 455 11.22 -10.25 -12.59
CA PHE A 455 10.50 -8.98 -12.75
C PHE A 455 9.86 -8.91 -14.13
N ARG A 456 8.55 -8.67 -14.18
CA ARG A 456 7.76 -8.69 -15.40
C ARG A 456 7.01 -7.37 -15.68
N GLY A 457 7.36 -6.33 -14.97
CA GLY A 457 6.69 -5.02 -15.01
C GLY A 457 7.40 -3.95 -15.83
N LEU A 458 8.33 -4.28 -16.75
CA LEU A 458 9.06 -3.30 -17.55
C LEU A 458 8.30 -2.85 -18.80
N ASP A 459 8.49 -1.62 -19.22
CA ASP A 459 7.95 -1.09 -20.49
C ASP A 459 8.86 -1.43 -21.66
N LEU A 460 8.26 -1.72 -22.82
CA LEU A 460 8.99 -1.85 -24.06
C LEU A 460 9.63 -0.52 -24.46
N GLY A 461 10.83 -0.60 -25.03
CA GLY A 461 11.54 0.59 -25.54
C GLY A 461 12.11 1.52 -24.47
N THR A 462 11.88 1.24 -23.18
CA THR A 462 12.39 2.04 -22.07
C THR A 462 13.70 1.46 -21.54
N THR A 463 14.70 2.31 -21.35
CA THR A 463 15.94 1.98 -20.65
C THR A 463 15.72 2.13 -19.15
N TYR A 464 16.11 1.10 -18.39
CA TYR A 464 15.99 1.10 -16.94
C TYR A 464 17.34 1.06 -16.24
N TYR A 465 17.36 1.58 -15.03
CA TYR A 465 18.48 1.58 -14.12
C TYR A 465 18.06 0.93 -12.81
N PHE A 466 18.93 0.09 -12.26
CA PHE A 466 18.65 -0.70 -11.07
C PHE A 466 19.77 -0.58 -10.06
N ALA A 467 19.42 -0.58 -8.78
CA ALA A 467 20.35 -0.75 -7.66
C ALA A 467 19.67 -1.57 -6.55
N ILE A 468 20.46 -2.18 -5.67
CA ILE A 468 19.97 -3.03 -4.59
C ILE A 468 20.67 -2.68 -3.27
N GLU A 469 19.94 -2.73 -2.18
CA GLU A 469 20.48 -2.75 -0.81
C GLU A 469 20.04 -3.99 -0.05
N ALA A 470 20.85 -4.43 0.90
CA ALA A 470 20.54 -5.51 1.82
C ALA A 470 19.99 -4.93 3.14
N LEU A 471 19.11 -5.69 3.80
CA LEU A 471 18.42 -5.32 5.03
C LEU A 471 18.72 -6.34 6.14
N ASN A 472 19.05 -5.87 7.33
CA ASN A 472 19.07 -6.67 8.55
C ASN A 472 18.46 -5.89 9.74
N GLU A 473 18.45 -6.49 10.92
CA GLU A 473 17.87 -5.88 12.11
C GLU A 473 18.63 -4.62 12.61
N SER A 474 19.88 -4.42 12.15
CA SER A 474 20.73 -3.27 12.50
C SER A 474 20.70 -2.16 11.45
N GLY A 475 20.03 -2.37 10.32
CA GLY A 475 19.87 -1.33 9.31
C GLY A 475 19.96 -1.80 7.86
N ARG A 476 20.39 -0.87 7.00
CA ARG A 476 20.50 -1.04 5.55
C ARG A 476 21.96 -0.97 5.12
N SER A 477 22.33 -1.75 4.12
CA SER A 477 23.63 -1.61 3.45
C SER A 477 23.69 -0.31 2.62
N ALA A 478 24.88 0.05 2.16
CA ALA A 478 24.98 0.97 1.05
C ALA A 478 24.38 0.33 -0.23
N LEU A 479 23.81 1.18 -1.11
CA LEU A 479 23.35 0.75 -2.42
C LEU A 479 24.49 0.16 -3.25
N SER A 480 24.18 -0.84 -4.05
CA SER A 480 25.07 -1.35 -5.08
C SER A 480 25.39 -0.28 -6.13
N LYS A 481 26.37 -0.55 -7.00
CA LYS A 481 26.51 0.22 -8.24
C LYS A 481 25.24 0.09 -9.08
N VAL A 482 24.87 1.19 -9.74
CA VAL A 482 23.71 1.20 -10.65
C VAL A 482 24.02 0.35 -11.90
N VAL A 483 23.09 -0.55 -12.24
CA VAL A 483 23.11 -1.38 -13.45
C VAL A 483 22.11 -0.84 -14.44
N LYS A 484 22.55 -0.63 -15.70
CA LYS A 484 21.70 -0.19 -16.81
C LYS A 484 21.23 -1.37 -17.64
N GLN A 485 19.95 -1.38 -18.06
CA GLN A 485 19.34 -2.38 -18.93
C GLN A 485 18.45 -1.76 -20.02
#